data_76eff2aab2165219d65a347401557be4
#
_entry.id   76eff2aab2165219d65a347401557be4
#
_cell.length_a   1.000
_cell.length_b   1.000
_cell.length_c   1.000
_cell.angle_alpha   90.00
_cell.angle_beta   90.00
_cell.angle_gamma   90.00
#
_symmetry.space_group_name_H-M   'P 1'
#
loop_
_entity.id
_entity.type
_entity.pdbx_description
1 polymer ?
#
loop_
_entity_poly.entity_id
_entity_poly.type
_entity_poly.pdbx_seq_one_letter_code
_entity_poly.pdbx_strand_id
1 'polypeptide(L)'
;MVSIPQYQYKIDKSSKIAICVPVRDQVTSVFTYSLAMLMKRCGEKNVNVTLHFNIGSEVAMQRQQLVDDILASNHTHILWLDSDMKFPSDTLEILLNHNKYIVAGNYSTRVKPHRPVAFKDPKNLDKRVFGGKGLE
;
A
#
# COMPACT_ATOMS: atom_id res chain seq x y z
N MET A 1 23.19 -13.36 15.95
CA MET A 1 22.47 -13.17 14.68
C MET A 1 21.02 -13.59 14.90
N VAL A 2 20.12 -12.64 15.04
CA VAL A 2 18.69 -12.96 15.15
C VAL A 2 18.22 -13.29 13.73
N SER A 3 17.87 -14.55 13.47
CA SER A 3 17.26 -14.94 12.21
C SER A 3 15.86 -14.31 12.15
N ILE A 4 15.68 -13.33 11.27
CA ILE A 4 14.36 -12.82 10.93
C ILE A 4 13.61 -14.00 10.31
N PRO A 5 12.43 -14.40 10.85
CA PRO A 5 11.66 -15.45 10.23
C PRO A 5 11.37 -15.03 8.79
N GLN A 6 11.84 -15.81 7.82
CA GLN A 6 11.42 -15.64 6.44
C GLN A 6 9.95 -16.08 6.39
N TYR A 7 9.03 -15.14 6.52
CA TYR A 7 7.63 -15.39 6.24
C TYR A 7 7.50 -15.74 4.76
N GLN A 8 7.21 -17.00 4.49
CA GLN A 8 6.83 -17.42 3.15
C GLN A 8 5.39 -16.93 2.92
N TYR A 9 5.27 -15.78 2.29
CA TYR A 9 3.97 -15.25 1.89
C TYR A 9 3.40 -16.15 0.79
N LYS A 10 2.31 -16.83 1.10
CA LYS A 10 1.56 -17.60 0.11
C LYS A 10 0.55 -16.66 -0.54
N ILE A 11 0.95 -16.03 -1.64
CA ILE A 11 -0.02 -15.31 -2.48
C ILE A 11 -0.79 -16.36 -3.28
N ASP A 12 -2.11 -16.31 -3.20
CA ASP A 12 -2.96 -17.13 -4.03
C ASP A 12 -2.76 -16.73 -5.50
N LYS A 13 -2.39 -17.70 -6.35
CA LYS A 13 -2.16 -17.49 -7.78
C LYS A 13 -3.40 -17.02 -8.54
N SER A 14 -4.59 -17.23 -7.97
CA SER A 14 -5.85 -16.73 -8.52
C SER A 14 -6.08 -15.25 -8.24
N SER A 15 -5.33 -14.66 -7.31
CA SER A 15 -5.46 -13.25 -6.97
C SER A 15 -5.01 -12.36 -8.11
N LYS A 16 -5.87 -11.40 -8.48
CA LYS A 16 -5.56 -10.34 -9.44
C LYS A 16 -5.64 -9.00 -8.72
N ILE A 17 -4.51 -8.33 -8.61
CA ILE A 17 -4.35 -7.17 -7.75
C ILE A 17 -4.19 -5.91 -8.58
N ALA A 18 -5.03 -4.91 -8.32
CA ALA A 18 -4.89 -3.58 -8.89
C ALA A 18 -4.08 -2.69 -7.94
N ILE A 19 -2.96 -2.17 -8.40
CA ILE A 19 -2.20 -1.13 -7.71
C ILE A 19 -2.71 0.21 -8.22
N CYS A 20 -3.36 0.98 -7.34
CA CYS A 20 -4.04 2.22 -7.68
C CYS A 20 -3.31 3.42 -7.08
N VAL A 21 -2.90 4.35 -7.94
CA VAL A 21 -2.13 5.53 -7.58
C VAL A 21 -2.87 6.78 -8.06
N PRO A 22 -3.59 7.48 -7.16
CA PRO A 22 -4.11 8.80 -7.49
C PRO A 22 -2.94 9.80 -7.55
N VAL A 23 -2.83 10.54 -8.64
CA VAL A 23 -1.74 11.47 -8.91
C VAL A 23 -2.30 12.83 -9.26
N ARG A 24 -1.77 13.90 -8.71
CA ARG A 24 -2.15 15.25 -9.11
C ARG A 24 -1.55 15.63 -10.46
N ASP A 25 -0.25 15.64 -10.54
CA ASP A 25 0.53 15.99 -11.73
C ASP A 25 1.87 15.24 -11.79
N GLN A 26 2.48 14.98 -10.65
CA GLN A 26 3.79 14.34 -10.55
C GLN A 26 3.85 13.33 -9.41
N VAL A 27 4.78 12.39 -9.54
CA VAL A 27 5.18 11.45 -8.49
C VAL A 27 6.58 11.80 -7.99
N THR A 28 6.86 11.53 -6.72
CA THR A 28 8.20 11.76 -6.19
C THR A 28 9.20 10.69 -6.68
N SER A 29 10.47 11.04 -6.77
CA SER A 29 11.53 10.07 -7.14
C SER A 29 11.63 8.90 -6.17
N VAL A 30 11.39 9.16 -4.87
CA VAL A 30 11.37 8.12 -3.83
C VAL A 30 10.21 7.14 -4.05
N PHE A 31 9.02 7.65 -4.38
CA PHE A 31 7.87 6.83 -4.74
C PHE A 31 8.16 5.99 -5.98
N THR A 32 8.70 6.61 -7.03
CA THR A 32 9.05 5.91 -8.29
C THR A 32 9.99 4.73 -8.03
N TYR A 33 11.03 4.94 -7.21
CA TYR A 33 11.95 3.86 -6.85
C TYR A 33 11.23 2.74 -6.08
N SER A 34 10.44 3.09 -5.07
CA SER A 34 9.68 2.11 -4.27
C SER A 34 8.72 1.30 -5.13
N LEU A 35 8.00 1.96 -6.04
CA LEU A 35 7.07 1.31 -6.97
C LEU A 35 7.81 0.36 -7.94
N ALA A 36 8.93 0.80 -8.51
CA ALA A 36 9.73 -0.02 -9.42
C ALA A 36 10.24 -1.30 -8.73
N MET A 37 10.70 -1.19 -7.48
CA MET A 37 11.17 -2.34 -6.71
C MET A 37 10.04 -3.29 -6.31
N LEU A 38 8.86 -2.76 -5.99
CA LEU A 38 7.67 -3.57 -5.74
C LEU A 38 7.23 -4.32 -7.00
N MET A 39 7.16 -3.65 -8.13
CA MET A 39 6.77 -4.26 -9.42
C MET A 39 7.77 -5.33 -9.85
N LYS A 40 9.08 -5.08 -9.69
CA LYS A 40 10.12 -6.09 -9.95
C LYS A 40 9.90 -7.34 -9.10
N ARG A 41 9.67 -7.17 -7.79
CA ARG A 41 9.42 -8.28 -6.88
C ARG A 41 8.15 -9.06 -7.24
N CYS A 42 7.08 -8.37 -7.61
CA CYS A 42 5.86 -9.03 -8.08
C CYS A 42 6.13 -9.88 -9.34
N GLY A 43 6.91 -9.35 -10.27
CA GLY A 43 7.31 -10.10 -11.48
C GLY A 43 8.14 -11.36 -11.16
N GLU A 44 9.13 -11.24 -10.27
CA GLU A 44 9.97 -12.37 -9.83
C GLU A 44 9.17 -13.48 -9.14
N LYS A 45 8.09 -13.11 -8.45
CA LYS A 45 7.20 -14.05 -7.73
C LYS A 45 5.98 -14.49 -8.52
N ASN A 46 5.85 -14.06 -9.78
CA ASN A 46 4.70 -14.33 -10.64
C ASN A 46 3.35 -13.90 -9.99
N VAL A 47 3.33 -12.77 -9.32
CA VAL A 47 2.13 -12.17 -8.77
C VAL A 47 1.40 -11.40 -9.87
N ASN A 48 0.11 -11.68 -10.06
CA ASN A 48 -0.69 -10.99 -11.07
C ASN A 48 -1.09 -9.60 -10.58
N VAL A 49 -0.37 -8.59 -11.00
CA VAL A 49 -0.61 -7.18 -10.66
C VAL A 49 -0.83 -6.33 -11.90
N THR A 50 -1.70 -5.35 -11.80
CA THR A 50 -1.88 -4.30 -12.81
C THR A 50 -1.72 -2.94 -12.15
N LEU A 51 -1.12 -1.98 -12.85
CA LEU A 51 -0.86 -0.65 -12.33
C LEU A 51 -1.81 0.36 -12.97
N HIS A 52 -2.49 1.13 -12.14
CA HIS A 52 -3.49 2.10 -12.54
C HIS A 52 -3.16 3.48 -11.95
N PHE A 53 -2.95 4.45 -12.82
CA PHE A 53 -2.80 5.85 -12.47
C PHE A 53 -4.06 6.61 -12.87
N ASN A 54 -4.50 7.55 -12.02
CA ASN A 54 -5.48 8.55 -12.40
C ASN A 54 -4.92 9.93 -12.07
N ILE A 55 -4.81 10.77 -13.09
CA ILE A 55 -4.23 12.11 -12.98
C ILE A 55 -5.35 13.14 -12.93
N GLY A 56 -5.32 14.00 -11.93
CA GLY A 56 -6.33 15.05 -11.78
C GLY A 56 -6.15 15.87 -10.50
N SER A 57 -6.94 16.90 -10.33
CA SER A 57 -6.87 17.82 -9.19
C SER A 57 -7.64 17.35 -7.95
N GLU A 58 -8.65 16.51 -8.13
CA GLU A 58 -9.54 16.07 -7.06
C GLU A 58 -9.34 14.60 -6.70
N VAL A 59 -8.69 14.34 -5.56
CA VAL A 59 -8.34 12.98 -5.12
C VAL A 59 -9.56 12.07 -4.94
N ALA A 60 -10.67 12.62 -4.44
CA ALA A 60 -11.90 11.84 -4.24
C ALA A 60 -12.47 11.33 -5.57
N MET A 61 -12.54 12.18 -6.60
CA MET A 61 -12.98 11.78 -7.94
C MET A 61 -12.03 10.78 -8.58
N GLN A 62 -10.73 10.98 -8.43
CA GLN A 62 -9.70 10.03 -8.93
C GLN A 62 -9.88 8.64 -8.32
N ARG A 63 -10.08 8.58 -7.00
CA ARG A 63 -10.30 7.31 -6.31
C ARG A 63 -11.60 6.64 -6.75
N GLN A 64 -12.68 7.40 -6.90
CA GLN A 64 -13.95 6.86 -7.39
C GLN A 64 -13.80 6.27 -8.78
N GLN A 65 -13.18 6.98 -9.70
CA GLN A 65 -12.97 6.50 -11.07
C GLN A 65 -12.10 5.25 -11.13
N LEU A 66 -11.01 5.20 -10.35
CA LEU A 66 -10.19 4.00 -10.22
C LEU A 66 -10.98 2.80 -9.69
N VAL A 67 -11.84 3.00 -8.69
CA VAL A 67 -12.72 1.93 -8.18
C VAL A 67 -13.67 1.42 -9.25
N ASP A 68 -14.32 2.32 -9.98
CA ASP A 68 -15.28 1.96 -11.04
C ASP A 68 -14.59 1.13 -12.13
N ASP A 69 -13.40 1.53 -12.56
CA ASP A 69 -12.59 0.80 -13.55
C ASP A 69 -12.18 -0.59 -13.05
N ILE A 70 -11.80 -0.70 -11.77
CA ILE A 70 -11.36 -1.95 -11.17
C ILE A 70 -12.53 -2.91 -10.96
N LEU A 71 -13.69 -2.42 -10.53
CA LEU A 71 -14.89 -3.24 -10.36
C LEU A 71 -15.37 -3.84 -11.70
N ALA A 72 -15.13 -3.14 -12.81
CA ALA A 72 -15.45 -3.62 -14.15
C ALA A 72 -14.47 -4.69 -14.68
N SER A 73 -13.36 -4.99 -13.99
CA SER A 73 -12.23 -5.72 -14.57
C SER A 73 -11.75 -6.95 -13.79
N ASN A 74 -12.62 -7.64 -13.06
CA ASN A 74 -12.33 -8.92 -12.37
C ASN A 74 -11.11 -8.92 -11.43
N HIS A 75 -10.74 -7.80 -10.83
CA HIS A 75 -9.72 -7.75 -9.81
C HIS A 75 -10.26 -8.27 -8.48
N THR A 76 -9.40 -8.90 -7.70
CA THR A 76 -9.75 -9.46 -6.38
C THR A 76 -9.35 -8.55 -5.23
N HIS A 77 -8.31 -7.72 -5.44
CA HIS A 77 -7.76 -6.83 -4.42
C HIS A 77 -7.39 -5.48 -5.03
N ILE A 78 -7.43 -4.44 -4.21
CA ILE A 78 -6.93 -3.11 -4.54
C ILE A 78 -5.85 -2.74 -3.53
N LEU A 79 -4.68 -2.34 -4.02
CA LEU A 79 -3.64 -1.70 -3.22
C LEU A 79 -3.60 -0.20 -3.56
N TRP A 80 -3.92 0.63 -2.58
CA TRP A 80 -3.81 2.08 -2.68
C TRP A 80 -2.42 2.56 -2.28
N LEU A 81 -1.77 3.33 -3.14
CA LEU A 81 -0.49 3.97 -2.88
C LEU A 81 -0.58 5.47 -3.16
N ASP A 82 -0.24 6.28 -2.19
CA ASP A 82 -0.11 7.73 -2.40
C ASP A 82 1.19 8.04 -3.15
N SER A 83 1.15 8.98 -4.08
CA SER A 83 2.20 9.28 -5.07
C SER A 83 3.52 9.83 -4.50
N ASP A 84 3.60 10.01 -3.20
CA ASP A 84 4.76 10.57 -2.47
C ASP A 84 5.24 9.68 -1.31
N MET A 85 4.75 8.46 -1.23
CA MET A 85 5.11 7.50 -0.19
C MET A 85 6.38 6.73 -0.53
N LYS A 86 7.16 6.43 0.52
CA LYS A 86 8.23 5.44 0.48
C LYS A 86 7.77 4.17 1.16
N PHE A 87 7.99 3.03 0.53
CA PHE A 87 7.59 1.72 1.06
C PHE A 87 8.56 0.62 0.63
N PRO A 88 8.66 -0.48 1.41
CA PRO A 88 9.47 -1.64 1.06
C PRO A 88 8.92 -2.40 -0.17
N SER A 89 9.78 -3.13 -0.85
CA SER A 89 9.42 -3.92 -2.04
C SER A 89 8.45 -5.07 -1.75
N ASP A 90 8.40 -5.56 -0.50
CA ASP A 90 7.53 -6.64 -0.04
C ASP A 90 6.21 -6.15 0.59
N THR A 91 5.91 -4.87 0.49
CA THR A 91 4.70 -4.25 1.08
C THR A 91 3.42 -4.98 0.71
N LEU A 92 3.25 -5.35 -0.56
CA LEU A 92 2.05 -6.06 -1.00
C LEU A 92 1.90 -7.42 -0.30
N GLU A 93 2.98 -8.18 -0.19
CA GLU A 93 2.99 -9.48 0.46
C GLU A 93 2.67 -9.38 1.95
N ILE A 94 3.27 -8.41 2.62
CA ILE A 94 3.02 -8.14 4.06
C ILE A 94 1.54 -7.84 4.29
N LEU A 95 0.94 -6.96 3.49
CA LEU A 95 -0.46 -6.60 3.62
C LEU A 95 -1.38 -7.78 3.35
N LEU A 96 -1.14 -8.53 2.28
CA LEU A 96 -1.94 -9.72 1.93
C LEU A 96 -1.85 -10.82 2.99
N ASN A 97 -0.70 -10.97 3.65
CA ASN A 97 -0.49 -11.99 4.69
C ASN A 97 -1.38 -11.78 5.92
N HIS A 98 -1.87 -10.58 6.17
CA HIS A 98 -2.83 -10.34 7.25
C HIS A 98 -4.20 -10.98 7.00
N ASN A 99 -4.51 -11.34 5.76
CA ASN A 99 -5.77 -11.99 5.36
C ASN A 99 -7.01 -11.29 5.94
N LYS A 100 -7.08 -9.97 5.78
CA LYS A 100 -8.17 -9.11 6.24
C LYS A 100 -8.85 -8.45 5.05
N TYR A 101 -10.14 -8.15 5.18
CA TYR A 101 -10.88 -7.39 4.16
C TYR A 101 -10.30 -6.01 3.91
N ILE A 102 -9.82 -5.35 4.95
CA ILE A 102 -9.16 -4.05 4.88
C ILE A 102 -7.93 -4.09 5.78
N VAL A 103 -6.80 -3.68 5.24
CA VAL A 103 -5.53 -3.55 5.97
C VAL A 103 -4.81 -2.29 5.50
N ALA A 104 -4.16 -1.59 6.42
CA ALA A 104 -3.38 -0.40 6.10
C ALA A 104 -2.05 -0.41 6.83
N GLY A 105 -1.03 0.10 6.17
CA GLY A 105 0.25 0.41 6.80
C GLY A 105 0.12 1.61 7.74
N ASN A 106 0.75 1.53 8.91
CA ASN A 106 0.90 2.69 9.78
C ASN A 106 2.16 3.46 9.38
N TYR A 107 2.05 4.74 9.16
CA TYR A 107 3.16 5.62 8.79
C TYR A 107 3.23 6.84 9.71
N SER A 108 4.33 7.55 9.67
CA SER A 108 4.56 8.71 10.52
C SER A 108 4.29 10.03 9.79
N THR A 109 4.05 11.08 10.58
CA THR A 109 3.98 12.45 10.07
C THR A 109 5.33 12.87 9.49
N ARG A 110 5.32 13.75 8.47
CA ARG A 110 6.55 14.29 7.84
C ARG A 110 7.25 15.33 8.71
N VAL A 111 6.51 16.02 9.56
CA VAL A 111 7.03 17.09 10.41
C VAL A 111 7.57 16.49 11.70
N LYS A 112 8.75 16.95 12.11
CA LYS A 112 9.35 16.54 13.40
C LYS A 112 8.62 17.20 14.59
N PRO A 113 8.43 16.48 15.71
CA PRO A 113 8.76 15.08 15.94
C PRO A 113 7.84 14.15 15.15
N HIS A 114 8.43 13.11 14.52
CA HIS A 114 7.66 12.12 13.76
C HIS A 114 6.70 11.37 14.68
N ARG A 115 5.42 11.33 14.33
CA ARG A 115 4.37 10.68 15.13
C ARG A 115 3.55 9.74 14.22
N PRO A 116 3.14 8.56 14.72
CA PRO A 116 2.23 7.69 13.99
C PRO A 116 0.93 8.42 13.61
N VAL A 117 0.38 8.13 12.44
CA VAL A 117 -0.90 8.72 11.98
C VAL A 117 -2.12 7.89 12.39
N ALA A 118 -1.93 6.62 12.78
CA ALA A 118 -3.03 5.79 13.25
C ALA A 118 -3.37 6.06 14.73
N PHE A 119 -4.65 6.02 15.05
CA PHE A 119 -5.18 6.21 16.41
C PHE A 119 -5.92 4.95 16.85
N LYS A 120 -5.77 4.59 18.13
CA LYS A 120 -6.52 3.48 18.73
C LYS A 120 -8.00 3.83 18.95
N ASP A 121 -8.29 5.10 19.16
CA ASP A 121 -9.64 5.61 19.44
C ASP A 121 -9.83 6.92 18.66
N PRO A 122 -10.79 6.99 17.74
CA PRO A 122 -11.05 8.18 16.95
C PRO A 122 -11.54 9.39 17.80
N LYS A 123 -12.02 9.13 19.02
CA LYS A 123 -12.46 10.17 19.96
C LYS A 123 -11.33 10.67 20.86
N ASN A 124 -10.20 9.98 20.88
CA ASN A 124 -9.05 10.35 21.73
C ASN A 124 -7.78 10.38 20.87
N LEU A 125 -7.51 11.56 20.31
CA LEU A 125 -6.38 11.82 19.43
C LEU A 125 -5.00 11.75 20.14
N ASP A 126 -4.97 11.63 21.46
CA ASP A 126 -3.74 11.44 22.23
C ASP A 126 -3.28 9.96 22.22
N LYS A 127 -4.19 9.03 21.92
CA LYS A 127 -3.90 7.60 21.85
C LYS A 127 -3.49 7.17 20.46
N ARG A 128 -2.29 7.58 20.02
CA ARG A 128 -1.70 7.11 18.76
C ARG A 128 -1.20 5.68 18.88
N VAL A 129 -1.21 4.97 17.77
CA VAL A 129 -0.62 3.63 17.68
C VAL A 129 0.89 3.77 17.50
N PHE A 130 1.65 3.51 18.54
CA PHE A 130 3.10 3.40 18.48
C PHE A 130 3.45 1.92 18.26
N GLY A 131 4.02 1.59 17.12
CA GLY A 131 4.59 0.29 16.80
C GLY A 131 3.72 -0.91 17.19
N GLY A 132 2.96 -1.44 16.28
CA GLY A 132 2.49 -2.82 16.42
C GLY A 132 3.61 -3.76 16.02
N LYS A 133 3.87 -4.82 16.78
CA LYS A 133 4.68 -5.97 16.35
C LYS A 133 4.01 -6.60 15.11
N GLY A 134 4.18 -6.02 13.96
CA GLY A 134 3.52 -6.49 12.76
C GLY A 134 3.92 -5.76 11.48
N LEU A 135 4.72 -4.73 11.62
CA LEU A 135 5.29 -3.97 10.50
C LEU A 135 6.80 -3.74 10.68
N GLU A 136 7.44 -4.57 11.49
CA GLU A 136 8.90 -4.70 11.49
C GLU A 136 9.32 -5.69 10.41
#